data_b978d8f8a1b4226c53c11ead0b0db54a
#
_entry.id   b978d8f8a1b4226c53c11ead0b0db54a
#
_cell.length_a   1.000
_cell.length_b   1.000
_cell.length_c   1.000
_cell.angle_alpha   90.00
_cell.angle_beta   90.00
_cell.angle_gamma   90.00
#
_symmetry.space_group_name_H-M   'P 1'
#
loop_
_entity.id
_entity.type
_entity.pdbx_description
1 polymer ?
#
loop_
_entity_poly.entity_id
_entity_poly.type
_entity_poly.pdbx_seq_one_letter_code
_entity_poly.pdbx_strand_id
1 'polypeptide(L)'
;MSSPEFREIESEMAPILSDFNSKVSQNLELFKRIKTVYDNSLETPLEEDQQRVVNLIYEGFAMNGAELDEVKKERYAAINKELSTLYTNFSNNVLADEENYVVYLTKEQLGGLPESLVKAAANASKEKGKEGLYAITNSRSSMDPFLTYSTERALREKVWTN
;
A
#
# COMPACT_ATOMS: atom_id res chain seq x y z
N MET A 1 10.01 15.10 1.33
CA MET A 1 8.87 15.98 0.95
C MET A 1 8.86 16.10 -0.55
N SER A 2 7.72 15.85 -1.21
CA SER A 2 7.58 16.00 -2.67
C SER A 2 7.12 17.43 -2.99
N SER A 3 7.77 18.12 -3.93
CA SER A 3 7.32 19.43 -4.39
C SER A 3 6.10 19.30 -5.33
N PRO A 4 5.30 20.37 -5.55
CA PRO A 4 4.22 20.35 -6.54
C PRO A 4 4.70 19.97 -7.93
N GLU A 5 5.83 20.50 -8.36
CA GLU A 5 6.44 20.24 -9.67
C GLU A 5 6.86 18.77 -9.81
N PHE A 6 7.40 18.19 -8.73
CA PHE A 6 7.78 16.77 -8.73
C PHE A 6 6.54 15.86 -8.85
N ARG A 7 5.43 16.21 -8.21
CA ARG A 7 4.15 15.46 -8.32
C ARG A 7 3.55 15.56 -9.72
N GLU A 8 3.72 16.70 -10.40
CA GLU A 8 3.28 16.87 -11.79
C GLU A 8 4.07 15.93 -12.71
N ILE A 9 5.40 15.93 -12.60
CA ILE A 9 6.28 15.01 -13.34
C ILE A 9 5.95 13.54 -13.04
N GLU A 10 5.72 13.19 -11.79
CA GLU A 10 5.32 11.84 -11.40
C GLU A 10 4.00 11.41 -12.06
N SER A 11 3.02 12.31 -12.09
CA SER A 11 1.72 12.07 -12.74
C SER A 11 1.83 11.91 -14.26
N GLU A 12 2.74 12.65 -14.91
CA GLU A 12 3.01 12.51 -16.34
C GLU A 12 3.78 11.22 -16.65
N MET A 13 4.77 10.87 -15.83
CA MET A 13 5.65 9.74 -16.08
C MET A 13 5.02 8.39 -15.73
N ALA A 14 4.16 8.34 -14.71
CA ALA A 14 3.55 7.08 -14.25
C ALA A 14 2.82 6.31 -15.37
N PRO A 15 1.95 6.89 -16.19
CA PRO A 15 1.31 6.19 -17.29
C PRO A 15 2.30 5.75 -18.38
N ILE A 16 3.36 6.54 -18.66
CA ILE A 16 4.39 6.22 -19.65
C ILE A 16 5.19 4.98 -19.21
N LEU A 17 5.62 4.95 -17.95
CA LEU A 17 6.33 3.82 -17.37
C LEU A 17 5.46 2.57 -17.28
N SER A 18 4.18 2.73 -16.94
CA SER A 18 3.22 1.63 -16.90
C SER A 18 3.01 1.02 -18.28
N ASP A 19 2.84 1.84 -19.32
CA ASP A 19 2.72 1.37 -20.71
C ASP A 19 4.00 0.66 -21.18
N PHE A 20 5.17 1.22 -20.88
CA PHE A 20 6.45 0.58 -21.19
C PHE A 20 6.59 -0.79 -20.52
N ASN A 21 6.32 -0.87 -19.21
CA ASN A 21 6.40 -2.12 -18.47
C ASN A 21 5.41 -3.17 -19.01
N SER A 22 4.21 -2.75 -19.39
CA SER A 22 3.22 -3.62 -20.02
C SER A 22 3.69 -4.16 -21.37
N LYS A 23 4.28 -3.31 -22.19
CA LYS A 23 4.87 -3.72 -23.49
C LYS A 23 6.00 -4.73 -23.31
N VAL A 24 6.83 -4.57 -22.28
CA VAL A 24 7.91 -5.54 -21.99
C VAL A 24 7.32 -6.86 -21.49
N SER A 25 6.47 -6.84 -20.48
CA SER A 25 5.92 -8.06 -19.85
C SER A 25 4.99 -8.85 -20.75
N GLN A 26 4.37 -8.21 -21.74
CA GLN A 26 3.48 -8.85 -22.72
C GLN A 26 4.17 -9.17 -24.05
N ASN A 27 5.48 -8.96 -24.16
CA ASN A 27 6.23 -9.23 -25.38
C ASN A 27 6.43 -10.75 -25.58
N LEU A 28 5.64 -11.33 -26.47
CA LEU A 28 5.66 -12.77 -26.74
C LEU A 28 7.01 -13.28 -27.28
N GLU A 29 7.71 -12.49 -28.10
CA GLU A 29 9.00 -12.90 -28.64
C GLU A 29 10.09 -12.89 -27.56
N LEU A 30 10.03 -11.93 -26.65
CA LEU A 30 10.91 -11.92 -25.47
C LEU A 30 10.60 -13.11 -24.57
N PHE A 31 9.34 -13.37 -24.28
CA PHE A 31 8.93 -14.50 -23.45
C PHE A 31 9.34 -15.85 -24.05
N LYS A 32 9.18 -16.07 -25.35
CA LYS A 32 9.65 -17.29 -26.02
C LYS A 32 11.15 -17.55 -25.80
N ARG A 33 11.97 -16.50 -25.87
CA ARG A 33 13.42 -16.59 -25.60
C ARG A 33 13.70 -16.97 -24.15
N ILE A 34 13.00 -16.30 -23.20
CA ILE A 34 13.11 -16.60 -21.76
C ILE A 34 12.72 -18.06 -21.50
N LYS A 35 11.58 -18.50 -22.06
CA LYS A 35 11.11 -19.86 -21.92
C LYS A 35 12.10 -20.89 -22.50
N THR A 36 12.71 -20.60 -23.63
CA THR A 36 13.74 -21.48 -24.21
C THR A 36 14.93 -21.63 -23.25
N VAL A 37 15.38 -20.55 -22.64
CA VAL A 37 16.48 -20.62 -21.65
C VAL A 37 16.05 -21.42 -20.41
N TYR A 38 14.84 -21.18 -19.93
CA TYR A 38 14.26 -21.92 -18.80
C TYR A 38 14.18 -23.43 -19.11
N ASP A 39 13.57 -23.82 -20.22
CA ASP A 39 13.41 -25.23 -20.62
C ASP A 39 14.79 -25.92 -20.76
N ASN A 40 15.77 -25.27 -21.41
CA ASN A 40 17.11 -25.79 -21.55
C ASN A 40 17.85 -25.95 -20.19
N SER A 41 17.57 -25.08 -19.23
CA SER A 41 18.18 -25.16 -17.89
C SER A 41 17.66 -26.35 -17.07
N LEU A 42 16.50 -26.90 -17.42
CA LEU A 42 15.97 -28.13 -16.81
C LEU A 42 16.69 -29.39 -17.31
N GLU A 43 17.19 -29.36 -18.56
CA GLU A 43 17.92 -30.47 -19.17
C GLU A 43 19.42 -30.39 -18.88
N THR A 44 19.98 -29.19 -18.88
CA THR A 44 21.40 -28.91 -18.60
C THR A 44 21.49 -27.98 -17.40
N PRO A 45 21.72 -28.53 -16.18
CA PRO A 45 21.77 -27.75 -14.96
C PRO A 45 22.80 -26.61 -15.02
N LEU A 46 22.37 -25.45 -14.56
CA LEU A 46 23.17 -24.24 -14.36
C LEU A 46 23.77 -24.24 -12.93
N GLU A 47 24.66 -23.31 -12.64
CA GLU A 47 25.03 -23.00 -11.27
C GLU A 47 23.82 -22.52 -10.49
N GLU A 48 23.79 -22.71 -9.18
CA GLU A 48 22.61 -22.49 -8.33
C GLU A 48 22.04 -21.06 -8.42
N ASP A 49 22.88 -20.05 -8.42
CA ASP A 49 22.52 -18.65 -8.58
C ASP A 49 21.97 -18.33 -9.98
N GLN A 50 22.59 -18.89 -11.01
CA GLN A 50 22.12 -18.76 -12.40
C GLN A 50 20.75 -19.42 -12.58
N GLN A 51 20.56 -20.63 -12.05
CA GLN A 51 19.26 -21.31 -12.09
C GLN A 51 18.19 -20.50 -11.35
N ARG A 52 18.52 -19.90 -10.21
CA ARG A 52 17.61 -19.06 -9.46
C ARG A 52 17.18 -17.83 -10.27
N VAL A 53 18.10 -17.17 -10.95
CA VAL A 53 17.80 -16.02 -11.83
C VAL A 53 16.88 -16.42 -12.97
N VAL A 54 17.17 -17.54 -13.65
CA VAL A 54 16.34 -18.05 -14.75
C VAL A 54 14.92 -18.34 -14.26
N ASN A 55 14.77 -19.00 -13.12
CA ASN A 55 13.47 -19.31 -12.54
C ASN A 55 12.68 -18.04 -12.21
N LEU A 56 13.30 -17.08 -11.54
CA LEU A 56 12.63 -15.81 -11.16
C LEU A 56 12.16 -15.02 -12.37
N ILE A 57 12.97 -14.95 -13.42
CA ILE A 57 12.60 -14.23 -14.65
C ILE A 57 11.44 -14.94 -15.36
N TYR A 58 11.52 -16.26 -15.53
CA TYR A 58 10.46 -17.04 -16.15
C TYR A 58 9.13 -16.93 -15.38
N GLU A 59 9.17 -17.18 -14.05
CA GLU A 59 8.01 -17.06 -13.19
C GLU A 59 7.39 -15.66 -13.24
N GLY A 60 8.23 -14.60 -13.25
CA GLY A 60 7.79 -13.23 -13.38
C GLY A 60 6.96 -12.99 -14.64
N PHE A 61 7.38 -13.49 -15.79
CA PHE A 61 6.63 -13.39 -17.03
C PHE A 61 5.36 -14.27 -17.04
N ALA A 62 5.45 -15.50 -16.55
CA ALA A 62 4.33 -16.42 -16.47
C ALA A 62 3.21 -15.88 -15.57
N MET A 63 3.56 -15.36 -14.39
CA MET A 63 2.61 -14.73 -13.45
C MET A 63 1.96 -13.45 -13.99
N ASN A 64 2.64 -12.74 -14.90
CA ASN A 64 2.05 -11.60 -15.63
C ASN A 64 1.26 -12.01 -16.88
N GLY A 65 0.97 -13.31 -17.04
CA GLY A 65 0.06 -13.81 -18.04
C GLY A 65 0.70 -14.12 -19.40
N ALA A 66 2.04 -14.20 -19.50
CA ALA A 66 2.72 -14.47 -20.77
C ALA A 66 2.37 -15.84 -21.37
N GLU A 67 2.02 -16.83 -20.54
CA GLU A 67 1.61 -18.17 -20.99
C GLU A 67 0.12 -18.31 -21.31
N LEU A 68 -0.68 -17.29 -21.02
CA LEU A 68 -2.12 -17.35 -21.24
C LEU A 68 -2.45 -17.29 -22.74
N ASP A 69 -3.47 -18.03 -23.14
CA ASP A 69 -4.11 -17.84 -24.44
C ASP A 69 -4.87 -16.49 -24.49
N GLU A 70 -5.30 -16.08 -25.68
CA GLU A 70 -5.93 -14.77 -25.88
C GLU A 70 -7.19 -14.58 -25.04
N VAL A 71 -8.02 -15.62 -24.87
CA VAL A 71 -9.25 -15.55 -24.06
C VAL A 71 -8.91 -15.33 -22.57
N LYS A 72 -7.90 -16.04 -22.07
CA LYS A 72 -7.45 -15.89 -20.69
C LYS A 72 -6.75 -14.56 -20.46
N LYS A 73 -6.01 -14.04 -21.46
CA LYS A 73 -5.42 -12.69 -21.39
C LYS A 73 -6.48 -11.61 -21.28
N GLU A 74 -7.57 -11.69 -22.05
CA GLU A 74 -8.69 -10.76 -21.91
C GLU A 74 -9.30 -10.82 -20.51
N ARG A 75 -9.51 -12.02 -19.98
CA ARG A 75 -10.02 -12.20 -18.61
C ARG A 75 -9.05 -11.66 -17.56
N TYR A 76 -7.76 -11.92 -17.73
CA TYR A 76 -6.71 -11.40 -16.86
C TYR A 76 -6.67 -9.87 -16.86
N ALA A 77 -6.75 -9.25 -18.03
CA ALA A 77 -6.82 -7.78 -18.14
C ALA A 77 -8.07 -7.19 -17.47
N ALA A 78 -9.23 -7.85 -17.61
CA ALA A 78 -10.47 -7.45 -16.96
C ALA A 78 -10.37 -7.54 -15.44
N ILE A 79 -9.77 -8.60 -14.90
CA ILE A 79 -9.53 -8.78 -13.45
C ILE A 79 -8.59 -7.67 -12.94
N ASN A 80 -7.48 -7.40 -13.62
CA ASN A 80 -6.54 -6.39 -13.20
C ASN A 80 -7.16 -4.98 -13.18
N LYS A 81 -8.02 -4.68 -14.16
CA LYS A 81 -8.77 -3.43 -14.20
C LYS A 81 -9.72 -3.30 -13.01
N GLU A 82 -10.45 -4.37 -12.69
CA GLU A 82 -11.36 -4.40 -11.53
C GLU A 82 -10.59 -4.25 -10.22
N LEU A 83 -9.49 -5.00 -10.05
CA LEU A 83 -8.62 -4.91 -8.88
C LEU A 83 -8.04 -3.50 -8.68
N SER A 84 -7.59 -2.84 -9.75
CA SER A 84 -7.11 -1.46 -9.69
C SER A 84 -8.17 -0.52 -9.12
N THR A 85 -9.43 -0.65 -9.58
CA THR A 85 -10.54 0.14 -9.05
C THR A 85 -10.82 -0.18 -7.58
N LEU A 86 -10.84 -1.47 -7.22
CA LEU A 86 -11.08 -1.91 -5.84
C LEU A 86 -10.00 -1.43 -4.87
N TYR A 87 -8.73 -1.53 -5.27
CA TYR A 87 -7.61 -1.02 -4.45
C TYR A 87 -7.68 0.49 -4.25
N THR A 88 -7.99 1.24 -5.31
CA THR A 88 -8.16 2.69 -5.21
C THR A 88 -9.32 3.05 -4.27
N ASN A 89 -10.45 2.39 -4.40
CA ASN A 89 -11.61 2.61 -3.52
C ASN A 89 -11.28 2.24 -2.07
N PHE A 90 -10.61 1.12 -1.85
CA PHE A 90 -10.18 0.70 -0.52
C PHE A 90 -9.24 1.75 0.12
N SER A 91 -8.22 2.20 -0.62
CA SER A 91 -7.29 3.22 -0.13
C SER A 91 -8.00 4.54 0.19
N ASN A 92 -8.93 4.98 -0.66
CA ASN A 92 -9.70 6.18 -0.42
C ASN A 92 -10.63 6.06 0.80
N ASN A 93 -11.22 4.87 1.02
CA ASN A 93 -12.03 4.61 2.20
C ASN A 93 -11.20 4.66 3.48
N VAL A 94 -9.99 4.05 3.47
CA VAL A 94 -9.05 4.12 4.61
C VAL A 94 -8.66 5.56 4.92
N LEU A 95 -8.31 6.35 3.89
CA LEU A 95 -7.99 7.77 4.07
C LEU A 95 -9.16 8.57 4.64
N ALA A 96 -10.38 8.36 4.12
CA ALA A 96 -11.58 9.02 4.63
C ALA A 96 -11.88 8.65 6.08
N ASP A 97 -11.63 7.40 6.46
CA ASP A 97 -11.77 6.90 7.82
C ASP A 97 -10.76 7.58 8.76
N GLU A 98 -9.49 7.62 8.37
CA GLU A 98 -8.44 8.33 9.14
C GLU A 98 -8.72 9.82 9.31
N GLU A 99 -9.31 10.48 8.31
CA GLU A 99 -9.63 11.91 8.36
C GLU A 99 -10.83 12.22 9.25
N ASN A 100 -11.85 11.37 9.24
CA ASN A 100 -13.15 11.64 9.85
C ASN A 100 -13.28 11.15 11.30
N TYR A 101 -12.56 10.10 11.69
CA TYR A 101 -12.62 9.58 13.05
C TYR A 101 -11.62 10.25 13.98
N VAL A 102 -12.17 10.98 14.94
CA VAL A 102 -11.38 11.65 15.97
C VAL A 102 -12.10 11.59 17.32
N VAL A 103 -11.40 11.16 18.36
CA VAL A 103 -11.87 11.27 19.73
C VAL A 103 -11.12 12.41 20.41
N TYR A 104 -11.85 13.43 20.86
CA TYR A 104 -11.29 14.54 21.61
C TYR A 104 -11.34 14.25 23.10
N LEU A 105 -10.20 14.48 23.77
CA LEU A 105 -10.02 14.29 25.19
C LEU A 105 -9.85 15.64 25.88
N THR A 106 -10.29 15.74 27.15
CA THR A 106 -9.91 16.83 28.04
C THR A 106 -8.61 16.51 28.76
N LYS A 107 -8.04 17.49 29.50
CA LYS A 107 -6.81 17.31 30.25
C LYS A 107 -6.92 16.23 31.33
N GLU A 108 -8.09 16.09 31.95
CA GLU A 108 -8.40 15.12 33.00
C GLU A 108 -8.41 13.67 32.49
N GLN A 109 -8.58 13.49 31.17
CA GLN A 109 -8.69 12.18 30.49
C GLN A 109 -7.36 11.66 29.94
N LEU A 110 -6.25 12.30 30.29
CA LEU A 110 -4.91 11.92 29.80
C LEU A 110 -4.21 10.87 30.67
N GLY A 111 -4.89 10.30 31.64
CA GLY A 111 -4.31 9.33 32.56
C GLY A 111 -3.59 8.17 31.84
N GLY A 112 -2.35 7.90 32.26
CA GLY A 112 -1.50 6.84 31.73
C GLY A 112 -0.76 7.17 30.43
N LEU A 113 -1.11 8.24 29.72
CA LEU A 113 -0.52 8.56 28.44
C LEU A 113 0.92 9.10 28.57
N PRO A 114 1.86 8.60 27.73
CA PRO A 114 3.21 9.17 27.66
C PRO A 114 3.18 10.63 27.19
N GLU A 115 4.13 11.43 27.69
CA GLU A 115 4.24 12.86 27.38
C GLU A 115 4.33 13.13 25.86
N SER A 116 5.02 12.27 25.12
CA SER A 116 5.11 12.35 23.65
C SER A 116 3.76 12.22 22.97
N LEU A 117 2.91 11.29 23.42
CA LEU A 117 1.56 11.10 22.90
C LEU A 117 0.66 12.30 23.26
N VAL A 118 0.76 12.81 24.48
CA VAL A 118 0.02 14.00 24.92
C VAL A 118 0.35 15.20 24.04
N LYS A 119 1.64 15.44 23.75
CA LYS A 119 2.08 16.53 22.86
C LYS A 119 1.57 16.33 21.41
N ALA A 120 1.65 15.10 20.88
CA ALA A 120 1.14 14.78 19.55
C ALA A 120 -0.38 15.00 19.47
N ALA A 121 -1.13 14.55 20.46
CA ALA A 121 -2.58 14.73 20.54
C ALA A 121 -3.00 16.21 20.64
N ALA A 122 -2.24 17.02 21.41
CA ALA A 122 -2.47 18.46 21.48
C ALA A 122 -2.24 19.15 20.12
N ASN A 123 -1.17 18.80 19.42
CA ASN A 123 -0.87 19.34 18.09
C ASN A 123 -1.96 18.94 17.08
N ALA A 124 -2.35 17.66 17.04
CA ALA A 124 -3.42 17.18 16.17
C ALA A 124 -4.76 17.88 16.44
N SER A 125 -5.08 18.14 17.70
CA SER A 125 -6.28 18.89 18.08
C SER A 125 -6.24 20.34 17.61
N LYS A 126 -5.07 21.00 17.74
CA LYS A 126 -4.86 22.37 17.25
C LYS A 126 -4.99 22.45 15.72
N GLU A 127 -4.40 21.52 14.97
CA GLU A 127 -4.53 21.44 13.51
C GLU A 127 -5.99 21.27 13.05
N LYS A 128 -6.80 20.57 13.85
CA LYS A 128 -8.24 20.41 13.63
C LYS A 128 -9.09 21.55 14.21
N GLY A 129 -8.47 22.66 14.64
CA GLY A 129 -9.18 23.85 15.14
C GLY A 129 -9.82 23.68 16.53
N LYS A 130 -9.39 22.68 17.32
CA LYS A 130 -9.88 22.41 18.69
C LYS A 130 -8.78 22.64 19.72
N GLU A 131 -8.27 23.86 19.79
CA GLU A 131 -7.23 24.22 20.76
C GLU A 131 -7.72 24.04 22.21
N GLY A 132 -6.85 23.50 23.06
CA GLY A 132 -7.16 23.18 24.46
C GLY A 132 -7.70 21.75 24.69
N LEU A 133 -7.98 21.01 23.63
CA LEU A 133 -8.30 19.58 23.66
C LEU A 133 -7.11 18.74 23.15
N TYR A 134 -7.26 17.43 23.23
CA TYR A 134 -6.29 16.44 22.77
C TYR A 134 -6.98 15.46 21.83
N ALA A 135 -6.53 15.39 20.57
CA ALA A 135 -7.18 14.57 19.54
C ALA A 135 -6.48 13.21 19.41
N ILE A 136 -7.23 12.14 19.59
CA ILE A 136 -6.83 10.79 19.21
C ILE A 136 -7.46 10.51 17.85
N THR A 137 -6.60 10.44 16.84
CA THR A 137 -7.01 10.17 15.46
C THR A 137 -7.01 8.69 15.17
N ASN A 138 -7.65 8.25 14.07
CA ASN A 138 -7.69 6.86 13.65
C ASN A 138 -6.42 6.40 12.92
N SER A 139 -5.31 7.06 13.13
CA SER A 139 -4.01 6.62 12.64
C SER A 139 -3.36 5.67 13.65
N ARG A 140 -2.61 4.68 13.15
CA ARG A 140 -1.93 3.70 13.98
C ARG A 140 -1.04 4.35 15.06
N SER A 141 -0.32 5.39 14.71
CA SER A 141 0.59 6.12 15.63
C SER A 141 -0.13 6.86 16.75
N SER A 142 -1.42 7.14 16.60
CA SER A 142 -2.27 7.77 17.63
C SER A 142 -3.07 6.72 18.41
N MET A 143 -3.73 5.81 17.73
CA MET A 143 -4.65 4.83 18.30
C MET A 143 -3.91 3.76 19.13
N ASP A 144 -2.89 3.08 18.57
CA ASP A 144 -2.20 1.98 19.25
C ASP A 144 -1.62 2.39 20.62
N PRO A 145 -0.84 3.48 20.74
CA PRO A 145 -0.33 3.89 22.04
C PRO A 145 -1.44 4.39 22.97
N PHE A 146 -2.52 5.00 22.46
CA PHE A 146 -3.64 5.38 23.31
C PHE A 146 -4.32 4.13 23.90
N LEU A 147 -4.61 3.12 23.11
CA LEU A 147 -5.20 1.85 23.58
C LEU A 147 -4.28 1.11 24.56
N THR A 148 -2.97 1.23 24.40
CA THR A 148 -1.96 0.58 25.24
C THR A 148 -1.85 1.25 26.62
N TYR A 149 -1.81 2.58 26.68
CA TYR A 149 -1.39 3.30 27.87
C TYR A 149 -2.53 4.01 28.63
N SER A 150 -3.64 4.37 27.95
CA SER A 150 -4.72 5.09 28.62
C SER A 150 -5.33 4.29 29.76
N THR A 151 -5.53 4.95 30.91
CA THR A 151 -6.26 4.36 32.05
C THR A 151 -7.78 4.45 31.87
N GLU A 152 -8.26 5.29 30.94
CA GLU A 152 -9.68 5.53 30.68
C GLU A 152 -10.32 4.41 29.84
N ARG A 153 -10.85 3.36 30.49
CA ARG A 153 -11.41 2.19 29.81
C ARG A 153 -12.51 2.54 28.82
N ALA A 154 -13.44 3.40 29.20
CA ALA A 154 -14.55 3.81 28.32
C ALA A 154 -14.07 4.55 27.06
N LEU A 155 -13.00 5.33 27.17
CA LEU A 155 -12.42 6.02 26.02
C LEU A 155 -11.62 5.06 25.13
N ARG A 156 -10.93 4.06 25.71
CA ARG A 156 -10.33 2.99 24.90
C ARG A 156 -11.38 2.21 24.08
N GLU A 157 -12.50 1.85 24.70
CA GLU A 157 -13.61 1.22 24.00
C GLU A 157 -14.12 2.10 22.84
N LYS A 158 -14.33 3.39 23.12
CA LYS A 158 -14.77 4.34 22.09
C LYS A 158 -13.77 4.45 20.92
N VAL A 159 -12.47 4.53 21.19
CA VAL A 159 -11.42 4.59 20.15
C VAL A 159 -11.34 3.28 19.35
N TRP A 160 -11.54 2.14 20.02
CA TRP A 160 -11.51 0.83 19.38
C TRP A 160 -12.73 0.57 18.47
N THR A 161 -13.90 1.12 18.82
CA THR A 161 -15.16 0.89 18.09
C THR A 161 -15.46 1.93 17.01
N ASN A 162 -14.67 2.98 16.93
CA ASN A 162 -14.71 3.92 15.82
C ASN A 162 -14.03 3.31 14.60
#